data_2287b8e112b9995d5baee3f2ccfb6d34
#
_entry.id   2287b8e112b9995d5baee3f2ccfb6d34
#
_cell.length_a   1.000
_cell.length_b   1.000
_cell.length_c   1.000
_cell.angle_alpha   90.00
_cell.angle_beta   90.00
_cell.angle_gamma   90.00
#
_symmetry.space_group_name_H-M   'P 1'
#
loop_
_entity.id
_entity.type
_entity.pdbx_description
1 polymer ?
#
loop_
_entity_poly.entity_id
_entity_poly.type
_entity_poly.pdbx_seq_one_letter_code
_entity_poly.pdbx_strand_id
1 'polypeptide(L)'
;MSYKETNTLVCLDKVNLGYEDDSGKMKTILKDISLTIKDVERDGIGATGQTIAVLGRSGRGKSTLFKALVGLLKPLSGRLLITDLSTEQTDDAKDIDEGDVGFVDQKYTLFRHKTIYQIFQYALRKSNLSKADKDALINKYLTEWGLEEHKNKYSCELSGGQRQRTAIIEQLLTSKHFMVFDEPASGLDVGNIEKLKQSFAKILTDNTLNTIIFSTHDIKLAVELADSIYVIGHPEETTEYSTILKHFDLKQLGIAWTEYGDGHRAVANEIKELLLKS
;
A
#
# COMPACT_ATOMS: atom_id res chain seq x y z
N MET A 1 -16.07 17.40 -7.03
CA MET A 1 -14.87 18.08 -6.51
C MET A 1 -13.86 18.09 -7.64
N SER A 2 -13.21 19.23 -7.92
CA SER A 2 -12.14 19.24 -8.93
C SER A 2 -10.82 18.84 -8.25
N TYR A 3 -9.96 18.22 -9.01
CA TYR A 3 -8.63 17.79 -8.58
C TYR A 3 -7.64 17.96 -9.74
N LYS A 4 -6.36 18.04 -9.42
CA LYS A 4 -5.28 18.10 -10.38
C LYS A 4 -4.28 16.99 -10.06
N GLU A 5 -3.89 16.24 -11.08
CA GLU A 5 -2.74 15.34 -11.00
C GLU A 5 -1.46 16.13 -11.28
N THR A 6 -0.45 15.93 -10.46
CA THR A 6 0.84 16.61 -10.56
C THR A 6 1.94 15.62 -10.89
N ASN A 7 2.91 15.43 -10.02
CA ASN A 7 4.12 14.65 -10.28
C ASN A 7 3.83 13.14 -10.30
N THR A 8 4.57 12.41 -11.14
CA THR A 8 4.56 10.94 -11.10
C THR A 8 5.28 10.46 -9.86
N LEU A 9 4.60 9.67 -9.04
CA LEU A 9 5.13 9.11 -7.80
C LEU A 9 5.70 7.70 -7.98
N VAL A 10 4.97 6.85 -8.72
CA VAL A 10 5.37 5.48 -9.04
C VAL A 10 5.02 5.19 -10.49
N CYS A 11 5.93 4.58 -11.23
CA CYS A 11 5.73 4.18 -12.61
C CYS A 11 6.21 2.75 -12.86
N LEU A 12 5.31 1.91 -13.33
CA LEU A 12 5.62 0.60 -13.90
C LEU A 12 5.38 0.67 -15.40
N ASP A 13 6.40 0.33 -16.20
CA ASP A 13 6.35 0.32 -17.65
C ASP A 13 6.68 -1.09 -18.17
N LYS A 14 5.64 -1.82 -18.59
CA LYS A 14 5.70 -3.19 -19.14
C LYS A 14 6.50 -4.16 -18.27
N VAL A 15 6.27 -4.09 -16.96
CA VAL A 15 6.99 -4.91 -15.97
C VAL A 15 6.52 -6.35 -16.06
N ASN A 16 7.49 -7.28 -16.16
CA ASN A 16 7.28 -8.72 -16.05
C ASN A 16 7.89 -9.21 -14.74
N LEU A 17 7.12 -9.98 -13.96
CA LEU A 17 7.54 -10.53 -12.67
C LEU A 17 7.35 -12.03 -12.63
N GLY A 18 8.27 -12.74 -11.99
CA GLY A 18 8.20 -14.19 -11.86
C GLY A 18 9.30 -14.72 -10.95
N TYR A 19 9.33 -16.03 -10.85
CA TYR A 19 10.27 -16.79 -10.04
C TYR A 19 10.86 -17.92 -10.84
N GLU A 20 12.08 -18.30 -10.49
CA GLU A 20 12.68 -19.55 -10.95
C GLU A 20 11.99 -20.73 -10.25
N ASP A 21 11.54 -21.73 -11.00
CA ASP A 21 10.96 -22.95 -10.45
C ASP A 21 12.06 -23.94 -10.01
N ASP A 22 11.66 -25.04 -9.38
CA ASP A 22 12.60 -26.05 -8.86
C ASP A 22 13.44 -26.71 -9.95
N SER A 23 13.08 -26.55 -11.21
CA SER A 23 13.83 -27.04 -12.38
C SER A 23 14.81 -26.02 -12.96
N GLY A 24 14.88 -24.83 -12.39
CA GLY A 24 15.68 -23.72 -12.89
C GLY A 24 15.03 -22.95 -14.05
N LYS A 25 13.76 -23.22 -14.35
CA LYS A 25 13.04 -22.53 -15.41
C LYS A 25 12.31 -21.32 -14.85
N MET A 26 12.45 -20.18 -15.54
CA MET A 26 11.76 -18.95 -15.15
C MET A 26 10.25 -19.05 -15.46
N LYS A 27 9.41 -18.92 -14.41
CA LYS A 27 7.96 -18.87 -14.50
C LYS A 27 7.48 -17.43 -14.32
N THR A 28 6.87 -16.86 -15.37
CA THR A 28 6.26 -15.54 -15.31
C THR A 28 4.91 -15.62 -14.58
N ILE A 29 4.75 -14.80 -13.55
CA ILE A 29 3.50 -14.70 -12.76
C ILE A 29 2.68 -13.50 -13.22
N LEU A 30 3.36 -12.35 -13.44
CA LEU A 30 2.75 -11.12 -13.92
C LEU A 30 3.44 -10.69 -15.21
N LYS A 31 2.65 -10.33 -16.21
CA LYS A 31 3.15 -9.96 -17.53
C LYS A 31 2.58 -8.60 -17.96
N ASP A 32 3.46 -7.79 -18.58
CA ASP A 32 3.13 -6.48 -19.16
C ASP A 32 2.39 -5.54 -18.18
N ILE A 33 2.79 -5.54 -16.91
CA ILE A 33 2.21 -4.68 -15.90
C ILE A 33 2.64 -3.23 -16.16
N SER A 34 1.66 -2.38 -16.46
CA SER A 34 1.87 -0.95 -16.62
C SER A 34 0.88 -0.20 -15.75
N LEU A 35 1.38 0.65 -14.85
CA LEU A 35 0.59 1.55 -14.03
C LEU A 35 1.39 2.80 -13.69
N THR A 36 0.68 3.90 -13.51
CA THR A 36 1.27 5.16 -13.09
C THR A 36 0.45 5.73 -11.93
N ILE A 37 1.10 6.05 -10.85
CA ILE A 37 0.51 6.74 -9.69
C ILE A 37 1.08 8.15 -9.69
N LYS A 38 0.19 9.15 -9.73
CA LYS A 38 0.54 10.57 -9.68
C LYS A 38 0.06 11.17 -8.37
N ASP A 39 0.75 12.20 -7.92
CA ASP A 39 0.29 13.01 -6.79
C ASP A 39 -1.00 13.75 -7.13
N VAL A 40 -1.83 14.00 -6.12
CA VAL A 40 -3.17 14.56 -6.27
C VAL A 40 -3.34 15.78 -5.38
N GLU A 41 -3.67 16.91 -6.01
CA GLU A 41 -4.09 18.12 -5.33
C GLU A 41 -5.60 18.30 -5.48
N ARG A 42 -6.32 18.57 -4.39
CA ARG A 42 -7.77 18.83 -4.40
C ARG A 42 -8.04 20.30 -4.20
N ASP A 43 -8.96 20.84 -4.98
CA ASP A 43 -9.38 22.23 -4.85
C ASP A 43 -9.98 22.51 -3.47
N GLY A 44 -9.44 23.57 -2.81
CA GLY A 44 -9.88 24.00 -1.50
C GLY A 44 -9.31 23.22 -0.31
N ILE A 45 -8.61 22.10 -0.56
CA ILE A 45 -8.00 21.26 0.47
C ILE A 45 -6.47 21.22 0.30
N GLY A 46 -5.97 21.42 -0.92
CA GLY A 46 -4.55 21.29 -1.28
C GLY A 46 -4.16 19.85 -1.58
N ALA A 47 -2.87 19.56 -1.46
CA ALA A 47 -2.36 18.19 -1.63
C ALA A 47 -2.96 17.27 -0.54
N THR A 48 -3.36 16.08 -0.93
CA THR A 48 -3.93 15.10 -0.01
C THR A 48 -3.35 13.73 -0.32
N GLY A 49 -3.06 12.96 0.72
CA GLY A 49 -2.68 11.58 0.56
C GLY A 49 -3.73 10.81 -0.25
N GLN A 50 -3.30 9.74 -0.89
CA GLN A 50 -4.14 8.94 -1.78
C GLN A 50 -4.06 7.45 -1.47
N THR A 51 -5.08 6.72 -1.91
CA THR A 51 -5.22 5.28 -1.69
C THR A 51 -5.44 4.54 -3.01
N ILE A 52 -4.60 3.56 -3.29
CA ILE A 52 -4.65 2.74 -4.49
C ILE A 52 -4.98 1.30 -4.10
N ALA A 53 -6.03 0.73 -4.64
CA ALA A 53 -6.34 -0.68 -4.44
C ALA A 53 -5.82 -1.54 -5.61
N VAL A 54 -5.20 -2.66 -5.26
CA VAL A 54 -4.89 -3.75 -6.19
C VAL A 54 -5.81 -4.92 -5.87
N LEU A 55 -6.78 -5.15 -6.75
CA LEU A 55 -7.83 -6.13 -6.55
C LEU A 55 -7.68 -7.31 -7.49
N GLY A 56 -7.89 -8.51 -6.97
CA GLY A 56 -7.81 -9.74 -7.76
C GLY A 56 -8.04 -10.97 -6.88
N ARG A 57 -8.38 -12.10 -7.51
CA ARG A 57 -8.57 -13.38 -6.82
C ARG A 57 -7.26 -13.82 -6.14
N SER A 58 -7.36 -14.73 -5.17
CA SER A 58 -6.19 -15.35 -4.56
C SER A 58 -5.32 -16.05 -5.62
N GLY A 59 -4.00 -15.97 -5.48
CA GLY A 59 -3.06 -16.60 -6.43
C GLY A 59 -2.80 -15.81 -7.71
N ARG A 60 -3.43 -14.65 -7.94
CA ARG A 60 -3.26 -13.85 -9.18
C ARG A 60 -2.04 -12.92 -9.17
N GLY A 61 -1.10 -13.08 -8.25
CA GLY A 61 0.17 -12.36 -8.27
C GLY A 61 0.19 -11.00 -7.53
N LYS A 62 -0.85 -10.64 -6.75
CA LYS A 62 -0.87 -9.39 -5.97
C LYS A 62 0.36 -9.24 -5.07
N SER A 63 0.66 -10.28 -4.27
CA SER A 63 1.84 -10.27 -3.39
C SER A 63 3.15 -10.28 -4.16
N THR A 64 3.18 -10.83 -5.39
CA THR A 64 4.35 -10.77 -6.28
C THR A 64 4.59 -9.33 -6.75
N LEU A 65 3.53 -8.61 -7.16
CA LEU A 65 3.61 -7.19 -7.47
C LEU A 65 4.10 -6.39 -6.27
N PHE A 66 3.57 -6.66 -5.08
CA PHE A 66 3.95 -5.94 -3.87
C PHE A 66 5.40 -6.17 -3.46
N LYS A 67 5.91 -7.40 -3.61
CA LYS A 67 7.34 -7.67 -3.40
C LYS A 67 8.23 -6.86 -4.36
N ALA A 68 7.78 -6.67 -5.60
CA ALA A 68 8.51 -5.82 -6.55
C ALA A 68 8.42 -4.34 -6.15
N LEU A 69 7.23 -3.83 -5.78
CA LEU A 69 7.03 -2.46 -5.32
C LEU A 69 7.82 -2.10 -4.06
N VAL A 70 8.18 -3.07 -3.23
CA VAL A 70 9.01 -2.84 -2.03
C VAL A 70 10.49 -3.22 -2.22
N GLY A 71 10.92 -3.49 -3.45
CA GLY A 71 12.32 -3.79 -3.79
C GLY A 71 12.78 -5.20 -3.45
N LEU A 72 11.88 -6.10 -2.97
CA LEU A 72 12.22 -7.48 -2.61
C LEU A 72 12.23 -8.45 -3.81
N LEU A 73 11.74 -8.03 -4.96
CA LEU A 73 11.73 -8.81 -6.19
C LEU A 73 12.13 -7.90 -7.35
N LYS A 74 13.21 -8.23 -8.04
CA LYS A 74 13.63 -7.50 -9.23
C LYS A 74 12.78 -7.93 -10.45
N PRO A 75 12.38 -6.99 -11.32
CA PRO A 75 11.67 -7.31 -12.55
C PRO A 75 12.51 -8.21 -13.48
N LEU A 76 11.84 -9.14 -14.17
CA LEU A 76 12.44 -9.93 -15.25
C LEU A 76 12.70 -9.05 -16.48
N SER A 77 11.83 -8.07 -16.70
CA SER A 77 11.95 -7.05 -17.74
C SER A 77 10.99 -5.89 -17.45
N GLY A 78 11.12 -4.80 -18.19
CA GLY A 78 10.40 -3.56 -17.94
C GLY A 78 11.12 -2.65 -16.93
N ARG A 79 10.49 -1.53 -16.57
CA ARG A 79 11.02 -0.56 -15.62
C ARG A 79 10.05 -0.33 -14.49
N LEU A 80 10.56 -0.27 -13.27
CA LEU A 80 9.81 -0.02 -12.06
C LEU A 80 10.51 1.10 -11.30
N LEU A 81 9.91 2.30 -11.33
CA LEU A 81 10.50 3.54 -10.88
C LEU A 81 9.67 4.17 -9.77
N ILE A 82 10.35 4.83 -8.84
CA ILE A 82 9.75 5.66 -7.80
C ILE A 82 10.41 7.05 -7.82
N THR A 83 9.63 8.08 -7.56
CA THR A 83 10.17 9.44 -7.40
C THR A 83 10.82 9.59 -6.03
N ASP A 84 12.04 10.09 -6.01
CA ASP A 84 12.72 10.42 -4.75
C ASP A 84 12.23 11.77 -4.21
N LEU A 85 11.22 11.71 -3.34
CA LEU A 85 10.65 12.91 -2.69
C LEU A 85 11.60 13.55 -1.66
N SER A 86 12.80 13.03 -1.45
CA SER A 86 13.82 13.63 -0.58
C SER A 86 14.63 14.72 -1.26
N THR A 87 14.52 14.87 -2.57
CA THR A 87 15.15 15.93 -3.37
C THR A 87 14.12 17.02 -3.69
N GLU A 88 14.54 18.28 -3.74
CA GLU A 88 13.67 19.39 -4.17
C GLU A 88 13.29 19.30 -5.67
N GLN A 89 13.93 18.40 -6.42
CA GLN A 89 13.65 18.14 -7.82
C GLN A 89 12.69 16.94 -7.93
N THR A 90 11.44 17.22 -8.17
CA THR A 90 10.34 16.25 -8.25
C THR A 90 10.37 15.32 -9.46
N ASP A 91 11.38 15.42 -10.33
CA ASP A 91 11.52 14.62 -11.57
C ASP A 91 12.59 13.53 -11.47
N ASP A 92 13.25 13.36 -10.32
CA ASP A 92 14.29 12.34 -10.14
C ASP A 92 13.64 10.96 -9.85
N ALA A 93 13.21 10.29 -10.91
CA ALA A 93 12.76 8.92 -10.83
C ALA A 93 13.97 7.97 -10.72
N LYS A 94 13.96 7.07 -9.75
CA LYS A 94 14.97 6.03 -9.54
C LYS A 94 14.35 4.65 -9.54
N ASP A 95 15.18 3.63 -9.75
CA ASP A 95 14.78 2.24 -9.49
C ASP A 95 14.40 2.05 -8.02
N ILE A 96 13.37 1.25 -7.78
CA ILE A 96 12.96 0.93 -6.40
C ILE A 96 13.97 -0.02 -5.76
N ASP A 97 14.46 0.38 -4.59
CA ASP A 97 15.30 -0.44 -3.72
C ASP A 97 14.61 -0.77 -2.39
N GLU A 98 15.12 -1.81 -1.71
CA GLU A 98 14.63 -2.21 -0.39
C GLU A 98 14.77 -1.06 0.63
N GLY A 99 13.63 -0.68 1.22
CA GLY A 99 13.53 0.40 2.20
C GLY A 99 13.05 1.76 1.63
N ASP A 100 12.83 1.88 0.32
CA ASP A 100 12.19 3.06 -0.26
C ASP A 100 10.69 3.10 0.02
N VAL A 101 10.06 1.93 0.11
CA VAL A 101 8.62 1.74 0.32
C VAL A 101 8.39 0.95 1.60
N GLY A 102 7.51 1.43 2.45
CA GLY A 102 7.08 0.72 3.66
C GLY A 102 6.22 -0.50 3.30
N PHE A 103 6.41 -1.62 4.00
CA PHE A 103 5.66 -2.85 3.77
C PHE A 103 5.00 -3.37 5.03
N VAL A 104 3.70 -3.51 4.99
CA VAL A 104 2.90 -4.14 6.05
C VAL A 104 2.29 -5.42 5.50
N ASP A 105 2.82 -6.55 5.95
CA ASP A 105 2.34 -7.86 5.53
C ASP A 105 1.03 -8.25 6.23
N GLN A 106 0.34 -9.25 5.69
CA GLN A 106 -0.93 -9.76 6.20
C GLN A 106 -0.86 -10.23 7.67
N LYS A 107 0.30 -10.66 8.15
CA LYS A 107 0.50 -11.19 9.51
C LYS A 107 0.97 -10.14 10.50
N TYR A 108 1.21 -8.91 10.04
CA TYR A 108 1.81 -7.83 10.85
C TYR A 108 3.08 -8.32 11.54
N THR A 109 4.05 -8.77 10.75
CA THR A 109 5.30 -9.36 11.24
C THR A 109 6.13 -8.31 11.97
N LEU A 110 6.45 -8.57 13.23
CA LEU A 110 7.23 -7.69 14.11
C LEU A 110 8.39 -8.47 14.74
N PHE A 111 9.42 -7.77 15.17
CA PHE A 111 10.54 -8.37 15.91
C PHE A 111 10.06 -8.99 17.24
N ARG A 112 10.15 -10.30 17.36
CA ARG A 112 9.64 -11.04 18.56
C ARG A 112 10.37 -10.72 19.85
N HIS A 113 11.67 -10.35 19.75
CA HIS A 113 12.57 -10.08 20.88
C HIS A 113 12.69 -8.59 21.22
N LYS A 114 11.85 -7.73 20.62
CA LYS A 114 11.82 -6.30 20.90
C LYS A 114 10.47 -5.88 21.44
N THR A 115 10.48 -4.92 22.37
CA THR A 115 9.27 -4.23 22.80
C THR A 115 8.81 -3.25 21.71
N ILE A 116 7.56 -2.77 21.77
CA ILE A 116 7.05 -1.74 20.83
C ILE A 116 8.02 -0.55 20.76
N TYR A 117 8.43 -0.03 21.90
CA TYR A 117 9.36 1.10 21.97
C TYR A 117 10.68 0.80 21.27
N GLN A 118 11.25 -0.39 21.50
CA GLN A 118 12.48 -0.83 20.83
C GLN A 118 12.33 -1.05 19.33
N ILE A 119 11.15 -1.49 18.86
CA ILE A 119 10.82 -1.59 17.43
C ILE A 119 10.88 -0.19 16.80
N PHE A 120 10.25 0.80 17.43
CA PHE A 120 10.23 2.18 16.91
C PHE A 120 11.63 2.83 16.97
N GLN A 121 12.40 2.59 18.03
CA GLN A 121 13.81 3.01 18.06
C GLN A 121 14.61 2.41 16.91
N TYR A 122 14.39 1.13 16.61
CA TYR A 122 15.07 0.46 15.51
C TYR A 122 14.63 1.02 14.14
N ALA A 123 13.35 1.34 13.97
CA ALA A 123 12.84 2.00 12.78
C ALA A 123 13.58 3.32 12.50
N LEU A 124 13.80 4.12 13.54
CA LEU A 124 14.50 5.41 13.45
C LEU A 124 16.05 5.31 13.46
N ARG A 125 16.64 4.10 13.39
CA ARG A 125 18.11 3.95 13.51
C ARG A 125 18.91 4.70 12.45
N LYS A 126 18.37 4.81 11.22
CA LYS A 126 18.99 5.52 10.09
C LYS A 126 18.60 7.01 10.01
N SER A 127 17.70 7.47 10.87
CA SER A 127 17.28 8.88 10.91
C SER A 127 18.39 9.76 11.51
N ASN A 128 18.55 10.96 10.98
CA ASN A 128 19.50 11.97 11.45
C ASN A 128 18.99 12.74 12.70
N LEU A 129 17.81 12.41 13.23
CA LEU A 129 17.23 13.03 14.41
C LEU A 129 18.11 12.78 15.65
N SER A 130 18.14 13.77 16.56
CA SER A 130 18.76 13.58 17.87
C SER A 130 18.04 12.50 18.68
N LYS A 131 18.68 11.96 19.72
CA LYS A 131 18.02 10.98 20.60
C LYS A 131 16.75 11.55 21.22
N ALA A 132 16.77 12.81 21.68
CA ALA A 132 15.61 13.45 22.28
C ALA A 132 14.46 13.60 21.28
N ASP A 133 14.74 13.98 20.03
CA ASP A 133 13.73 14.12 19.00
C ASP A 133 13.14 12.75 18.59
N LYS A 134 13.98 11.70 18.52
CA LYS A 134 13.50 10.32 18.30
C LYS A 134 12.55 9.88 19.39
N ASP A 135 12.92 10.10 20.66
CA ASP A 135 12.09 9.73 21.80
C ASP A 135 10.77 10.54 21.82
N ALA A 136 10.81 11.83 21.48
CA ALA A 136 9.62 12.67 21.34
C ALA A 136 8.69 12.18 20.23
N LEU A 137 9.24 11.85 19.06
CA LEU A 137 8.48 11.34 17.91
C LEU A 137 7.84 9.98 18.23
N ILE A 138 8.58 9.07 18.87
CA ILE A 138 8.05 7.76 19.30
C ILE A 138 6.89 7.95 20.29
N ASN A 139 7.05 8.81 21.30
CA ASN A 139 6.00 9.05 22.27
C ASN A 139 4.77 9.71 21.62
N LYS A 140 4.94 10.63 20.67
CA LYS A 140 3.84 11.19 19.87
C LYS A 140 3.01 10.07 19.23
N TYR A 141 3.64 9.16 18.46
CA TYR A 141 2.93 8.07 17.79
C TYR A 141 2.29 7.09 18.78
N LEU A 142 2.97 6.77 19.89
CA LEU A 142 2.41 5.91 20.93
C LEU A 142 1.10 6.48 21.50
N THR A 143 1.09 7.76 21.84
CA THR A 143 -0.10 8.44 22.37
C THR A 143 -1.20 8.55 21.31
N GLU A 144 -0.88 9.04 20.12
CA GLU A 144 -1.84 9.24 19.04
C GLU A 144 -2.52 7.94 18.58
N TRP A 145 -1.81 6.80 18.66
CA TRP A 145 -2.32 5.49 18.24
C TRP A 145 -2.79 4.61 19.40
N GLY A 146 -2.84 5.15 20.62
CA GLY A 146 -3.33 4.45 21.80
C GLY A 146 -2.49 3.22 22.18
N LEU A 147 -1.16 3.36 22.08
CA LEU A 147 -0.21 2.30 22.41
C LEU A 147 0.69 2.65 23.62
N GLU A 148 0.49 3.80 24.25
CA GLU A 148 1.36 4.33 25.32
C GLU A 148 1.53 3.35 26.48
N GLU A 149 0.43 2.79 26.99
CA GLU A 149 0.45 1.79 28.07
C GLU A 149 1.09 0.46 27.66
N HIS A 150 1.26 0.25 26.34
CA HIS A 150 1.78 -1.00 25.78
C HIS A 150 3.22 -0.90 25.29
N LYS A 151 3.86 0.25 25.42
CA LYS A 151 5.21 0.55 24.86
C LYS A 151 6.28 -0.46 25.26
N ASN A 152 6.16 -1.06 26.45
CA ASN A 152 7.11 -2.04 26.98
C ASN A 152 6.72 -3.49 26.71
N LYS A 153 5.59 -3.75 26.02
CA LYS A 153 5.16 -5.11 25.66
C LYS A 153 5.93 -5.61 24.43
N TYR A 154 6.19 -6.91 24.42
CA TYR A 154 6.70 -7.62 23.26
C TYR A 154 5.59 -7.90 22.23
N SER A 155 5.95 -8.13 20.99
CA SER A 155 4.98 -8.38 19.91
C SER A 155 4.04 -9.57 20.16
N CYS A 156 4.49 -10.58 20.91
CA CYS A 156 3.68 -11.76 21.27
C CYS A 156 2.61 -11.46 22.32
N GLU A 157 2.73 -10.37 23.07
CA GLU A 157 1.79 -9.94 24.12
C GLU A 157 0.72 -8.99 23.57
N LEU A 158 0.79 -8.63 22.29
CA LEU A 158 -0.10 -7.67 21.66
C LEU A 158 -1.37 -8.35 21.12
N SER A 159 -2.51 -7.69 21.27
CA SER A 159 -3.71 -8.04 20.51
C SER A 159 -3.50 -7.83 19.01
N GLY A 160 -4.35 -8.43 18.16
CA GLY A 160 -4.27 -8.26 16.71
C GLY A 160 -4.24 -6.78 16.27
N GLY A 161 -5.16 -5.96 16.82
CA GLY A 161 -5.21 -4.53 16.51
C GLY A 161 -4.02 -3.74 17.06
N GLN A 162 -3.45 -4.10 18.20
CA GLN A 162 -2.22 -3.48 18.72
C GLN A 162 -1.03 -3.82 17.82
N ARG A 163 -0.93 -5.08 17.38
CA ARG A 163 0.12 -5.53 16.45
C ARG A 163 0.02 -4.81 15.11
N GLN A 164 -1.18 -4.70 14.55
CA GLN A 164 -1.45 -3.95 13.34
C GLN A 164 -0.96 -2.50 13.45
N ARG A 165 -1.42 -1.77 14.48
CA ARG A 165 -1.00 -0.38 14.69
C ARG A 165 0.51 -0.25 14.88
N THR A 166 1.14 -1.18 15.61
CA THR A 166 2.59 -1.20 15.79
C THR A 166 3.32 -1.38 14.46
N ALA A 167 2.87 -2.32 13.61
CA ALA A 167 3.47 -2.54 12.29
C ALA A 167 3.32 -1.33 11.37
N ILE A 168 2.16 -0.67 11.41
CA ILE A 168 1.93 0.56 10.62
C ILE A 168 2.88 1.67 11.08
N ILE A 169 2.98 1.93 12.38
CA ILE A 169 3.86 2.99 12.91
C ILE A 169 5.33 2.68 12.61
N GLU A 170 5.76 1.43 12.70
CA GLU A 170 7.11 1.03 12.32
C GLU A 170 7.42 1.46 10.89
N GLN A 171 6.48 1.25 9.96
CA GLN A 171 6.67 1.65 8.56
C GLN A 171 6.59 3.18 8.39
N LEU A 172 5.70 3.87 9.07
CA LEU A 172 5.64 5.34 9.06
C LEU A 172 6.95 5.99 9.54
N LEU A 173 7.63 5.36 10.49
CA LEU A 173 8.92 5.84 11.02
C LEU A 173 10.10 5.52 10.08
N THR A 174 9.95 4.58 9.17
CA THR A 174 11.02 4.16 8.24
C THR A 174 10.81 4.67 6.83
N SER A 175 9.57 4.72 6.36
CA SER A 175 9.23 5.03 4.98
C SER A 175 9.07 6.51 4.74
N LYS A 176 9.27 6.89 3.48
CA LYS A 176 9.30 8.29 3.08
C LYS A 176 7.99 8.76 2.44
N HIS A 177 6.88 8.10 2.51
CA HIS A 177 5.58 8.48 1.95
C HIS A 177 4.85 7.35 1.20
N PHE A 178 5.52 6.25 0.85
CA PHE A 178 4.87 5.14 0.17
C PHE A 178 4.72 3.94 1.10
N MET A 179 3.52 3.42 1.21
CA MET A 179 3.23 2.27 2.07
C MET A 179 2.39 1.24 1.32
N VAL A 180 2.85 0.00 1.32
CA VAL A 180 2.18 -1.15 0.72
C VAL A 180 1.62 -2.04 1.81
N PHE A 181 0.34 -2.41 1.70
CA PHE A 181 -0.38 -3.30 2.62
C PHE A 181 -0.87 -4.54 1.89
N ASP A 182 -0.34 -5.71 2.22
CA ASP A 182 -0.78 -6.96 1.60
C ASP A 182 -1.95 -7.56 2.38
N GLU A 183 -3.15 -7.57 1.78
CA GLU A 183 -4.40 -8.10 2.33
C GLU A 183 -4.71 -7.61 3.77
N PRO A 184 -4.67 -6.30 4.07
CA PRO A 184 -4.72 -5.79 5.44
C PRO A 184 -6.05 -6.03 6.15
N ALA A 185 -7.11 -6.33 5.42
CA ALA A 185 -8.45 -6.61 5.96
C ALA A 185 -8.75 -8.11 6.06
N SER A 186 -7.83 -8.99 5.63
CA SER A 186 -8.08 -10.43 5.61
C SER A 186 -8.29 -10.99 7.02
N GLY A 187 -9.43 -11.67 7.21
CA GLY A 187 -9.77 -12.27 8.50
C GLY A 187 -10.18 -11.29 9.62
N LEU A 188 -10.37 -10.01 9.29
CA LEU A 188 -10.87 -9.01 10.23
C LEU A 188 -12.40 -9.05 10.31
N ASP A 189 -12.93 -8.87 11.51
CA ASP A 189 -14.35 -8.56 11.72
C ASP A 189 -14.68 -7.10 11.33
N VAL A 190 -15.97 -6.79 11.24
CA VAL A 190 -16.46 -5.47 10.82
C VAL A 190 -15.89 -4.32 11.67
N GLY A 191 -15.76 -4.53 13.00
CA GLY A 191 -15.22 -3.51 13.90
C GLY A 191 -13.73 -3.25 13.67
N ASN A 192 -12.97 -4.29 13.32
CA ASN A 192 -11.56 -4.15 13.01
C ASN A 192 -11.31 -3.60 11.59
N ILE A 193 -12.21 -3.87 10.63
CA ILE A 193 -12.20 -3.20 9.33
C ILE A 193 -12.38 -1.69 9.50
N GLU A 194 -13.30 -1.25 10.35
CA GLU A 194 -13.50 0.18 10.61
C GLU A 194 -12.27 0.84 11.24
N LYS A 195 -11.58 0.15 12.15
CA LYS A 195 -10.30 0.64 12.72
C LYS A 195 -9.19 0.71 11.65
N LEU A 196 -9.17 -0.22 10.69
CA LEU A 196 -8.24 -0.15 9.55
C LEU A 196 -8.49 1.09 8.70
N LYS A 197 -9.77 1.37 8.37
CA LYS A 197 -10.16 2.59 7.63
C LYS A 197 -9.72 3.85 8.36
N GLN A 198 -9.94 3.94 9.68
CA GLN A 198 -9.48 5.04 10.51
C GLN A 198 -7.95 5.17 10.50
N SER A 199 -7.23 4.06 10.52
CA SER A 199 -5.76 4.05 10.41
C SER A 199 -5.30 4.60 9.06
N PHE A 200 -5.94 4.19 7.96
CA PHE A 200 -5.64 4.73 6.63
C PHE A 200 -5.92 6.24 6.55
N ALA A 201 -7.09 6.67 7.01
CA ALA A 201 -7.43 8.09 7.05
C ALA A 201 -6.39 8.90 7.84
N LYS A 202 -5.93 8.37 8.98
CA LYS A 202 -4.90 9.00 9.80
C LYS A 202 -3.56 9.12 9.07
N ILE A 203 -3.11 8.06 8.39
CA ILE A 203 -1.88 8.08 7.59
C ILE A 203 -1.96 9.17 6.51
N LEU A 204 -3.09 9.26 5.80
CA LEU A 204 -3.28 10.20 4.70
C LEU A 204 -3.37 11.66 5.17
N THR A 205 -3.83 11.90 6.41
CA THR A 205 -3.90 13.24 6.99
C THR A 205 -2.60 13.68 7.68
N ASP A 206 -1.75 12.74 8.09
CA ASP A 206 -0.47 13.05 8.74
C ASP A 206 0.53 13.71 7.77
N ASN A 207 0.53 13.26 6.50
CA ASN A 207 1.30 13.89 5.44
C ASN A 207 0.56 13.78 4.09
N THR A 208 0.46 14.90 3.40
CA THR A 208 -0.25 15.02 2.12
C THR A 208 0.38 14.24 0.96
N LEU A 209 1.67 13.89 1.08
CA LEU A 209 2.38 13.06 0.09
C LEU A 209 2.19 11.56 0.34
N ASN A 210 1.55 11.16 1.45
CA ASN A 210 1.42 9.75 1.77
C ASN A 210 0.53 9.04 0.75
N THR A 211 1.07 7.97 0.18
CA THR A 211 0.36 7.09 -0.75
C THR A 211 0.27 5.69 -0.15
N ILE A 212 -0.95 5.20 -0.01
CA ILE A 212 -1.24 3.84 0.43
C ILE A 212 -1.57 3.00 -0.80
N ILE A 213 -0.86 1.89 -0.96
CA ILE A 213 -1.18 0.88 -1.97
C ILE A 213 -1.58 -0.39 -1.21
N PHE A 214 -2.78 -0.89 -1.38
CA PHE A 214 -3.21 -2.10 -0.67
C PHE A 214 -3.79 -3.15 -1.59
N SER A 215 -3.55 -4.43 -1.28
CA SER A 215 -4.21 -5.53 -1.96
C SER A 215 -5.46 -5.95 -1.21
N THR A 216 -6.45 -6.40 -1.95
CA THR A 216 -7.64 -7.04 -1.38
C THR A 216 -8.34 -7.92 -2.40
N HIS A 217 -9.15 -8.84 -1.93
CA HIS A 217 -10.16 -9.56 -2.71
C HIS A 217 -11.59 -9.07 -2.40
N ASP A 218 -11.74 -8.18 -1.42
CA ASP A 218 -13.01 -7.55 -1.05
C ASP A 218 -13.28 -6.34 -1.96
N ILE A 219 -14.23 -6.52 -2.89
CA ILE A 219 -14.61 -5.50 -3.87
C ILE A 219 -15.20 -4.28 -3.17
N LYS A 220 -16.05 -4.49 -2.14
CA LYS A 220 -16.70 -3.40 -1.42
C LYS A 220 -15.66 -2.52 -0.72
N LEU A 221 -14.72 -3.13 -0.01
CA LEU A 221 -13.64 -2.42 0.66
C LEU A 221 -12.78 -1.61 -0.34
N ALA A 222 -12.44 -2.21 -1.49
CA ALA A 222 -11.66 -1.53 -2.51
C ALA A 222 -12.39 -0.28 -3.02
N VAL A 223 -13.68 -0.40 -3.34
CA VAL A 223 -14.47 0.72 -3.88
C VAL A 223 -14.76 1.80 -2.84
N GLU A 224 -14.82 1.43 -1.54
CA GLU A 224 -15.03 2.39 -0.46
C GLU A 224 -13.77 3.19 -0.09
N LEU A 225 -12.58 2.61 -0.24
CA LEU A 225 -11.35 3.21 0.27
C LEU A 225 -10.44 3.78 -0.80
N ALA A 226 -10.53 3.28 -2.03
CA ALA A 226 -9.54 3.64 -3.04
C ALA A 226 -9.94 4.90 -3.83
N ASP A 227 -8.93 5.65 -4.23
CA ASP A 227 -9.03 6.71 -5.24
C ASP A 227 -8.85 6.14 -6.65
N SER A 228 -8.12 5.01 -6.75
CA SER A 228 -7.91 4.24 -7.98
C SER A 228 -7.86 2.75 -7.68
N ILE A 229 -8.41 1.92 -8.58
CA ILE A 229 -8.43 0.46 -8.45
C ILE A 229 -7.81 -0.18 -9.70
N TYR A 230 -6.79 -1.01 -9.50
CA TYR A 230 -6.22 -1.86 -10.54
C TYR A 230 -6.70 -3.30 -10.33
N VAL A 231 -7.42 -3.85 -11.30
CA VAL A 231 -7.92 -5.23 -11.27
C VAL A 231 -6.92 -6.13 -11.96
N ILE A 232 -6.37 -7.11 -11.22
CA ILE A 232 -5.41 -8.09 -11.71
C ILE A 232 -6.08 -9.45 -11.88
N GLY A 233 -5.85 -10.08 -13.02
CA GLY A 233 -6.36 -11.40 -13.31
C GLY A 233 -5.74 -11.99 -14.57
N HIS A 234 -6.16 -13.20 -14.92
CA HIS A 234 -5.77 -13.82 -16.18
C HIS A 234 -6.53 -13.16 -17.33
N PRO A 235 -5.86 -12.76 -18.42
CA PRO A 235 -6.55 -12.18 -19.58
C PRO A 235 -7.49 -13.18 -20.27
N GLU A 236 -7.16 -14.48 -20.18
CA GLU A 236 -7.96 -15.60 -20.68
C GLU A 236 -7.84 -16.78 -19.71
N GLU A 237 -8.84 -17.65 -19.64
CA GLU A 237 -8.83 -18.82 -18.73
C GLU A 237 -7.63 -19.76 -18.92
N THR A 238 -7.08 -19.82 -20.15
CA THR A 238 -5.96 -20.70 -20.51
C THR A 238 -4.59 -20.10 -20.22
N THR A 239 -4.51 -18.83 -19.79
CA THR A 239 -3.22 -18.18 -19.53
C THR A 239 -2.66 -18.52 -18.15
N GLU A 240 -1.35 -18.76 -18.08
CA GLU A 240 -0.65 -19.08 -16.83
C GLU A 240 -0.11 -17.84 -16.10
N TYR A 241 -0.28 -16.65 -16.67
CA TYR A 241 0.13 -15.37 -16.08
C TYR A 241 -1.05 -14.44 -15.88
N SER A 242 -0.91 -13.51 -14.98
CA SER A 242 -1.87 -12.42 -14.78
C SER A 242 -1.35 -11.09 -15.34
N THR A 243 -2.29 -10.21 -15.66
CA THR A 243 -2.01 -8.83 -16.08
C THR A 243 -3.01 -7.88 -15.43
N ILE A 244 -2.87 -6.57 -15.64
CA ILE A 244 -3.91 -5.60 -15.29
C ILE A 244 -5.03 -5.72 -16.33
N LEU A 245 -6.19 -6.20 -15.88
CA LEU A 245 -7.37 -6.37 -16.73
C LEU A 245 -8.06 -5.02 -16.97
N LYS A 246 -8.13 -4.20 -15.92
CA LYS A 246 -8.75 -2.88 -15.98
C LYS A 246 -8.26 -1.97 -14.84
N HIS A 247 -8.20 -0.68 -15.15
CA HIS A 247 -8.01 0.41 -14.19
C HIS A 247 -9.30 1.21 -14.05
N PHE A 248 -9.72 1.45 -12.82
CA PHE A 248 -10.83 2.33 -12.47
C PHE A 248 -10.28 3.54 -11.72
N ASP A 249 -10.36 4.70 -12.32
CA ASP A 249 -10.06 5.98 -11.66
C ASP A 249 -11.34 6.52 -11.03
N LEU A 250 -11.52 6.32 -9.73
CA LEU A 250 -12.73 6.73 -9.02
C LEU A 250 -12.82 8.25 -8.90
N LYS A 251 -11.71 8.96 -9.03
CA LYS A 251 -11.64 10.42 -9.08
C LYS A 251 -12.29 10.93 -10.37
N GLN A 252 -11.91 10.37 -11.53
CA GLN A 252 -12.51 10.71 -12.82
C GLN A 252 -13.99 10.34 -12.89
N LEU A 253 -14.40 9.27 -12.24
CA LEU A 253 -15.79 8.85 -12.13
C LEU A 253 -16.59 9.74 -11.15
N GLY A 254 -15.94 10.64 -10.42
CA GLY A 254 -16.58 11.57 -9.48
C GLY A 254 -17.14 10.89 -8.22
N ILE A 255 -16.68 9.67 -7.91
CA ILE A 255 -17.12 8.90 -6.74
C ILE A 255 -16.04 8.74 -5.66
N ALA A 256 -14.78 9.01 -5.96
CA ALA A 256 -13.75 9.10 -4.92
C ALA A 256 -14.15 10.15 -3.87
N TRP A 257 -13.87 9.87 -2.59
CA TRP A 257 -14.13 10.79 -1.46
C TRP A 257 -15.61 11.13 -1.23
N THR A 258 -16.52 10.33 -1.75
CA THR A 258 -17.97 10.48 -1.54
C THR A 258 -18.51 9.32 -0.72
N GLU A 259 -19.71 9.48 -0.16
CA GLU A 259 -20.39 8.38 0.50
C GLU A 259 -20.72 7.25 -0.49
N TYR A 260 -20.70 6.01 0.01
CA TYR A 260 -21.00 4.83 -0.79
C TYR A 260 -22.41 4.88 -1.40
N GLY A 261 -22.50 4.99 -2.71
CA GLY A 261 -23.75 5.17 -3.46
C GLY A 261 -23.83 4.30 -4.73
N ASP A 262 -24.70 4.70 -5.65
CA ASP A 262 -24.98 3.93 -6.87
C ASP A 262 -23.79 3.87 -7.82
N GLY A 263 -22.98 4.94 -7.92
CA GLY A 263 -21.74 4.92 -8.69
C GLY A 263 -20.76 3.86 -8.21
N HIS A 264 -20.60 3.74 -6.89
CA HIS A 264 -19.76 2.71 -6.28
C HIS A 264 -20.28 1.30 -6.56
N ARG A 265 -21.62 1.10 -6.50
CA ARG A 265 -22.26 -0.19 -6.83
C ARG A 265 -22.05 -0.57 -8.28
N ALA A 266 -22.14 0.39 -9.21
CA ALA A 266 -21.91 0.16 -10.63
C ALA A 266 -20.46 -0.34 -10.87
N VAL A 267 -19.46 0.33 -10.30
CA VAL A 267 -18.06 -0.09 -10.38
C VAL A 267 -17.86 -1.46 -9.73
N ALA A 268 -18.43 -1.70 -8.55
CA ALA A 268 -18.33 -2.99 -7.86
C ALA A 268 -18.91 -4.14 -8.70
N ASN A 269 -20.04 -3.94 -9.37
CA ASN A 269 -20.63 -4.94 -10.26
C ASN A 269 -19.74 -5.22 -11.48
N GLU A 270 -19.18 -4.19 -12.10
CA GLU A 270 -18.27 -4.35 -13.23
C GLU A 270 -17.00 -5.11 -12.83
N ILE A 271 -16.41 -4.78 -11.68
CA ILE A 271 -15.26 -5.51 -11.13
C ILE A 271 -15.62 -6.98 -10.90
N LYS A 272 -16.80 -7.26 -10.33
CA LYS A 272 -17.27 -8.62 -10.10
C LYS A 272 -17.37 -9.41 -11.40
N GLU A 273 -17.91 -8.82 -12.46
CA GLU A 273 -17.98 -9.47 -13.78
C GLU A 273 -16.60 -9.77 -14.37
N LEU A 274 -15.65 -8.83 -14.25
CA LEU A 274 -14.27 -9.04 -14.68
C LEU A 274 -13.61 -10.21 -13.94
N LEU A 275 -13.77 -10.26 -12.62
CA LEU A 275 -13.17 -11.32 -11.81
C LEU A 275 -13.82 -12.69 -12.01
N LEU A 276 -15.07 -12.76 -12.47
CA LEU A 276 -15.71 -14.04 -12.80
C LEU A 276 -15.20 -14.63 -14.12
N LYS A 277 -14.68 -13.78 -15.00
CA LYS A 277 -14.17 -14.17 -16.34
C LYS A 277 -12.65 -14.39 -16.35
N SER A 278 -11.93 -14.11 -15.24
CA SER A 278 -10.46 -14.12 -15.16
C SER A 278 -9.87 -15.28 -14.37
#